data_4fe0fc4a62d3b429a6caa91cf12c9183
#
_entry.id   4fe0fc4a62d3b429a6caa91cf12c9183
#
_cell.length_a   1.000
_cell.length_b   1.000
_cell.length_c   1.000
_cell.angle_alpha   90.00
_cell.angle_beta   90.00
_cell.angle_gamma   90.00
#
_symmetry.space_group_name_H-M   'P 1'
#
loop_
_entity.id
_entity.type
_entity.pdbx_description
1 polymer ?
#
loop_
_entity_poly.entity_id
_entity_poly.type
_entity_poly.pdbx_seq_one_letter_code
_entity_poly.pdbx_strand_id
1 'polypeptide(L)'
;MQDFAKIKAFGKRWGAFLVVVAMSFLNKQVPMGGLFVFWGVVLAAAAIGSVLEIEPGLLVLPILGGCTVWLLLFGMANALRWGWLLLVFVSLAAFYWAGFKGRIPHIGEYANRPVMSFLLAASAFIWALFAVLKPMFVQWDEFTFWGTACKMVCQQNMLYPGAPGNLAARAYLPGMMLVSYLFQPAYWAEWQCLAAYAFLFLAAFAACASLPKRHWAISFVLLGAAVLLPFFFT
;
A
#
# COMPACT_ATOMS: atom_id res chain seq x y z
N MET A 1 1.22 20.22 31.70
CA MET A 1 1.58 18.96 32.37
C MET A 1 0.69 17.78 31.95
N GLN A 2 -0.62 17.95 31.80
CA GLN A 2 -1.52 16.85 31.36
C GLN A 2 -1.16 16.26 29.98
N ASP A 3 -0.71 17.07 29.04
CA ASP A 3 -0.39 16.61 27.69
C ASP A 3 0.88 15.74 27.66
N PHE A 4 1.85 16.03 28.51
CA PHE A 4 3.07 15.21 28.61
C PHE A 4 2.79 13.80 29.17
N ALA A 5 1.82 13.68 30.09
CA ALA A 5 1.39 12.40 30.63
C ALA A 5 0.66 11.55 29.56
N LYS A 6 -0.16 12.18 28.70
CA LYS A 6 -0.82 11.53 27.57
C LYS A 6 0.16 11.02 26.53
N ILE A 7 1.18 11.83 26.20
CA ILE A 7 2.27 11.46 25.27
C ILE A 7 3.03 10.24 25.81
N LYS A 8 3.39 10.27 27.10
CA LYS A 8 4.12 9.16 27.74
C LYS A 8 3.28 7.87 27.78
N ALA A 9 2.00 7.99 28.08
CA ALA A 9 1.07 6.84 28.08
C ALA A 9 0.87 6.25 26.69
N PHE A 10 0.74 7.10 25.66
CA PHE A 10 0.67 6.68 24.25
C PHE A 10 1.96 5.98 23.82
N GLY A 11 3.12 6.56 24.06
CA GLY A 11 4.41 5.97 23.74
C GLY A 11 4.64 4.63 24.44
N LYS A 12 4.25 4.51 25.70
CA LYS A 12 4.33 3.24 26.45
C LYS A 12 3.40 2.15 25.87
N ARG A 13 2.21 2.54 25.40
CA ARG A 13 1.22 1.61 24.84
C ARG A 13 1.55 1.16 23.42
N TRP A 14 2.08 2.04 22.60
CA TRP A 14 2.29 1.81 21.16
C TRP A 14 3.77 1.68 20.76
N GLY A 15 4.70 2.04 21.65
CA GLY A 15 6.12 2.02 21.34
C GLY A 15 6.62 0.64 20.92
N ALA A 16 6.22 -0.42 21.62
CA ALA A 16 6.58 -1.79 21.26
C ALA A 16 6.04 -2.18 19.86
N PHE A 17 4.80 -1.81 19.54
CA PHE A 17 4.20 -2.04 18.22
C PHE A 17 4.99 -1.31 17.12
N LEU A 18 5.31 -0.04 17.33
CA LEU A 18 6.09 0.75 16.36
C LEU A 18 7.50 0.17 16.14
N VAL A 19 8.14 -0.35 17.20
CA VAL A 19 9.43 -1.04 17.08
C VAL A 19 9.29 -2.32 16.25
N VAL A 20 8.26 -3.13 16.51
CA VAL A 20 7.99 -4.36 15.73
C VAL A 20 7.75 -4.02 14.26
N VAL A 21 6.97 -2.98 13.98
CA VAL A 21 6.74 -2.49 12.61
C VAL A 21 8.06 -2.07 11.97
N ALA A 22 8.88 -1.25 12.64
CA ALA A 22 10.16 -0.80 12.10
C ALA A 22 11.12 -1.97 11.83
N MET A 23 11.22 -2.92 12.76
CA MET A 23 12.05 -4.12 12.59
C MET A 23 11.57 -4.99 11.44
N SER A 24 10.28 -5.03 11.16
CA SER A 24 9.72 -5.80 10.05
C SER A 24 10.16 -5.30 8.67
N PHE A 25 10.42 -3.99 8.53
CA PHE A 25 10.99 -3.44 7.29
C PHE A 25 12.44 -3.83 7.06
N LEU A 26 13.17 -4.17 8.12
CA LEU A 26 14.57 -4.58 8.06
C LEU A 26 14.76 -6.10 7.94
N ASN A 27 13.70 -6.87 8.20
CA ASN A 27 13.78 -8.32 8.17
C ASN A 27 13.65 -8.85 6.73
N LYS A 28 14.77 -9.31 6.16
CA LYS A 28 14.82 -9.89 4.81
C LYS A 28 14.23 -11.30 4.72
N GLN A 29 14.18 -12.04 5.83
CA GLN A 29 13.68 -13.43 5.86
C GLN A 29 12.15 -13.48 5.86
N VAL A 30 11.51 -12.56 6.60
CA VAL A 30 10.05 -12.42 6.65
C VAL A 30 9.71 -10.94 6.48
N PRO A 31 9.75 -10.43 5.25
CA PRO A 31 9.55 -9.01 4.97
C PRO A 31 8.08 -8.65 5.10
N MET A 32 7.66 -8.21 6.29
CA MET A 32 6.29 -7.76 6.57
C MET A 32 6.03 -6.31 6.18
N GLY A 33 7.06 -5.58 5.72
CA GLY A 33 6.99 -4.15 5.44
C GLY A 33 5.88 -3.77 4.47
N GLY A 34 5.73 -4.50 3.37
CA GLY A 34 4.69 -4.23 2.37
C GLY A 34 3.27 -4.39 2.93
N LEU A 35 3.02 -5.41 3.76
CA LEU A 35 1.73 -5.59 4.43
C LEU A 35 1.41 -4.40 5.35
N PHE A 36 2.38 -3.94 6.13
CA PHE A 36 2.19 -2.79 7.02
C PHE A 36 1.97 -1.49 6.26
N VAL A 37 2.59 -1.31 5.10
CA VAL A 37 2.29 -0.17 4.22
C VAL A 37 0.83 -0.23 3.77
N PHE A 38 0.33 -1.37 3.33
CA PHE A 38 -1.08 -1.50 2.94
C PHE A 38 -2.03 -1.26 4.11
N TRP A 39 -1.74 -1.80 5.28
CA TRP A 39 -2.53 -1.53 6.49
C TRP A 39 -2.48 -0.05 6.89
N GLY A 40 -1.36 0.61 6.67
CA GLY A 40 -1.24 2.07 6.82
C GLY A 40 -2.19 2.83 5.90
N VAL A 41 -2.30 2.42 4.64
CA VAL A 41 -3.26 2.98 3.67
C VAL A 41 -4.70 2.75 4.13
N VAL A 42 -5.03 1.53 4.58
CA VAL A 42 -6.36 1.18 5.11
C VAL A 42 -6.71 2.03 6.34
N LEU A 43 -5.78 2.19 7.28
CA LEU A 43 -5.98 3.02 8.47
C LEU A 43 -6.07 4.52 8.12
N ALA A 44 -5.31 5.00 7.14
CA ALA A 44 -5.44 6.37 6.64
C ALA A 44 -6.83 6.60 6.02
N ALA A 45 -7.36 5.62 5.27
CA ALA A 45 -8.72 5.69 4.74
C ALA A 45 -9.77 5.73 5.85
N ALA A 46 -9.61 4.94 6.91
CA ALA A 46 -10.48 5.00 8.10
C ALA A 46 -10.40 6.36 8.79
N ALA A 47 -9.19 6.91 8.95
CA ALA A 47 -8.97 8.20 9.59
C ALA A 47 -9.62 9.35 8.79
N ILE A 48 -9.37 9.40 7.48
CA ILE A 48 -9.95 10.42 6.60
C ILE A 48 -11.47 10.25 6.51
N GLY A 49 -11.94 9.01 6.36
CA GLY A 49 -13.37 8.68 6.35
C GLY A 49 -14.08 9.14 7.61
N SER A 50 -13.45 8.98 8.79
CA SER A 50 -14.01 9.43 10.07
C SER A 50 -14.10 10.95 10.23
N VAL A 51 -13.26 11.70 9.48
CA VAL A 51 -13.27 13.19 9.49
C VAL A 51 -14.25 13.73 8.48
N LEU A 52 -14.32 13.10 7.30
CA LEU A 52 -15.16 13.56 6.18
C LEU A 52 -16.54 12.89 6.16
N GLU A 53 -16.82 11.97 7.10
CA GLU A 53 -18.05 11.17 7.16
C GLU A 53 -18.32 10.37 5.87
N ILE A 54 -17.21 9.94 5.21
CA ILE A 54 -17.24 9.16 3.97
C ILE A 54 -16.97 7.69 4.29
N GLU A 55 -17.59 6.78 3.51
CA GLU A 55 -17.31 5.36 3.60
C GLU A 55 -15.83 5.07 3.31
N PRO A 56 -15.05 4.52 4.27
CA PRO A 56 -13.59 4.44 4.14
C PRO A 56 -13.13 3.54 3.00
N GLY A 57 -13.90 2.53 2.62
CA GLY A 57 -13.56 1.67 1.48
C GLY A 57 -13.47 2.43 0.16
N LEU A 58 -14.21 3.53 -0.01
CA LEU A 58 -14.09 4.42 -1.18
C LEU A 58 -12.76 5.18 -1.23
N LEU A 59 -12.09 5.33 -0.09
CA LEU A 59 -10.87 6.13 0.03
C LEU A 59 -9.58 5.32 -0.15
N VAL A 60 -9.62 3.99 -0.03
CA VAL A 60 -8.41 3.15 -0.08
C VAL A 60 -7.70 3.29 -1.43
N LEU A 61 -8.43 3.16 -2.53
CA LEU A 61 -7.86 3.28 -3.88
C LEU A 61 -7.35 4.69 -4.20
N PRO A 62 -8.09 5.79 -3.94
CA PRO A 62 -7.57 7.16 -4.10
C PRO A 62 -6.31 7.45 -3.26
N ILE A 63 -6.23 6.96 -2.02
CA ILE A 63 -5.05 7.15 -1.17
C ILE A 63 -3.86 6.40 -1.77
N LEU A 64 -4.06 5.17 -2.23
CA LEU A 64 -3.02 4.39 -2.89
C LEU A 64 -2.52 5.09 -4.16
N GLY A 65 -3.45 5.61 -4.97
CA GLY A 65 -3.13 6.44 -6.14
C GLY A 65 -2.37 7.70 -5.75
N GLY A 66 -2.79 8.40 -4.71
CA GLY A 66 -2.10 9.58 -4.18
C GLY A 66 -0.66 9.29 -3.73
N CYS A 67 -0.45 8.16 -3.04
CA CYS A 67 0.89 7.69 -2.69
C CYS A 67 1.76 7.43 -3.93
N THR A 68 1.17 6.86 -4.98
CA THR A 68 1.87 6.59 -6.25
C THR A 68 2.25 7.88 -6.96
N VAL A 69 1.34 8.86 -7.03
CA VAL A 69 1.63 10.20 -7.59
C VAL A 69 2.69 10.91 -6.77
N TRP A 70 2.63 10.84 -5.46
CA TRP A 70 3.68 11.37 -4.57
C TRP A 70 5.06 10.79 -4.91
N LEU A 71 5.15 9.47 -5.00
CA LEU A 71 6.40 8.79 -5.38
C LEU A 71 6.86 9.17 -6.80
N LEU A 72 5.94 9.40 -7.73
CA LEU A 72 6.26 9.89 -9.07
C LEU A 72 6.99 11.23 -9.02
N LEU A 73 6.47 12.20 -8.25
CA LEU A 73 7.08 13.52 -8.11
C LEU A 73 8.49 13.43 -7.54
N PHE A 74 8.69 12.64 -6.49
CA PHE A 74 10.02 12.42 -5.94
C PHE A 74 10.95 11.62 -6.87
N GLY A 75 10.39 10.68 -7.61
CA GLY A 75 11.12 9.92 -8.60
C GLY A 75 11.64 10.79 -9.76
N MET A 76 10.84 11.76 -10.22
CA MET A 76 11.25 12.75 -11.22
C MET A 76 12.41 13.63 -10.71
N ALA A 77 12.47 13.87 -9.41
CA ALA A 77 13.57 14.59 -8.74
C ALA A 77 14.76 13.70 -8.37
N ASN A 78 14.80 12.43 -8.82
CA ASN A 78 15.79 11.42 -8.41
C ASN A 78 15.90 11.22 -6.88
N ALA A 79 14.82 11.45 -6.16
CA ALA A 79 14.73 11.40 -4.70
C ALA A 79 13.70 10.36 -4.21
N LEU A 80 13.49 9.28 -4.96
CA LEU A 80 12.42 8.30 -4.73
C LEU A 80 12.44 7.72 -3.32
N ARG A 81 13.62 7.37 -2.81
CA ARG A 81 13.79 6.87 -1.45
C ARG A 81 13.38 7.90 -0.39
N TRP A 82 13.72 9.16 -0.60
CA TRP A 82 13.33 10.25 0.29
C TRP A 82 11.82 10.49 0.27
N GLY A 83 11.21 10.40 -0.91
CA GLY A 83 9.75 10.46 -1.05
C GLY A 83 9.06 9.37 -0.25
N TRP A 84 9.56 8.15 -0.29
CA TRP A 84 9.02 7.03 0.49
C TRP A 84 9.21 7.23 2.00
N LEU A 85 10.41 7.62 2.45
CA LEU A 85 10.69 7.90 3.87
C LEU A 85 9.80 9.03 4.40
N LEU A 86 9.63 10.10 3.62
CA LEU A 86 8.78 11.22 3.99
C LEU A 86 7.31 10.81 4.08
N LEU A 87 6.82 9.97 3.15
CA LEU A 87 5.47 9.41 3.20
C LEU A 87 5.24 8.63 4.50
N VAL A 88 6.17 7.76 4.88
CA VAL A 88 6.11 7.01 6.15
C VAL A 88 6.13 7.96 7.34
N PHE A 89 7.05 8.93 7.35
CA PHE A 89 7.15 9.91 8.44
C PHE A 89 5.88 10.73 8.61
N VAL A 90 5.31 11.24 7.52
CA VAL A 90 4.05 12.01 7.55
C VAL A 90 2.90 11.13 8.05
N SER A 91 2.83 9.87 7.61
CA SER A 91 1.81 8.93 8.07
C SER A 91 1.91 8.64 9.57
N LEU A 92 3.12 8.41 10.08
CA LEU A 92 3.36 8.19 11.51
C LEU A 92 3.06 9.45 12.33
N ALA A 93 3.45 10.64 11.84
CA ALA A 93 3.16 11.91 12.49
C ALA A 93 1.65 12.18 12.54
N ALA A 94 0.92 11.91 11.46
CA ALA A 94 -0.53 12.04 11.40
C ALA A 94 -1.23 11.07 12.38
N PHE A 95 -0.77 9.82 12.44
CA PHE A 95 -1.30 8.83 13.39
C PHE A 95 -1.04 9.24 14.85
N TYR A 96 0.18 9.72 15.14
CA TYR A 96 0.54 10.25 16.44
C TYR A 96 -0.34 11.45 16.83
N TRP A 97 -0.54 12.39 15.90
CA TRP A 97 -1.40 13.55 16.09
C TRP A 97 -2.86 13.14 16.35
N ALA A 98 -3.38 12.17 15.62
CA ALA A 98 -4.73 11.62 15.84
C ALA A 98 -4.86 11.02 17.24
N GLY A 99 -3.81 10.31 17.71
CA GLY A 99 -3.74 9.77 19.05
C GLY A 99 -3.74 10.85 20.13
N PHE A 100 -2.97 11.92 19.92
CA PHE A 100 -2.91 13.07 20.82
C PHE A 100 -4.27 13.78 20.93
N LYS A 101 -4.99 13.91 19.81
CA LYS A 101 -6.33 14.51 19.75
C LYS A 101 -7.45 13.57 20.25
N GLY A 102 -7.13 12.36 20.70
CA GLY A 102 -8.11 11.39 21.18
C GLY A 102 -9.03 10.82 20.09
N ARG A 103 -8.64 10.91 18.82
CA ARG A 103 -9.45 10.43 17.68
C ARG A 103 -9.32 8.94 17.38
N ILE A 104 -8.39 8.23 18.04
CA ILE A 104 -8.17 6.80 17.78
C ILE A 104 -9.44 5.95 17.94
N PRO A 105 -10.33 6.15 18.93
CA PRO A 105 -11.56 5.38 19.02
C PRO A 105 -12.45 5.52 17.78
N HIS A 106 -12.60 6.74 17.26
CA HIS A 106 -13.37 6.99 16.02
C HIS A 106 -12.73 6.34 14.80
N ILE A 107 -11.40 6.43 14.67
CA ILE A 107 -10.66 5.72 13.60
C ILE A 107 -10.89 4.20 13.72
N GLY A 108 -10.87 3.67 14.95
CA GLY A 108 -11.13 2.27 15.21
C GLY A 108 -12.54 1.83 14.80
N GLU A 109 -13.55 2.66 15.01
CA GLU A 109 -14.92 2.39 14.57
C GLU A 109 -14.99 2.26 13.04
N TYR A 110 -14.39 3.19 12.30
CA TYR A 110 -14.33 3.14 10.84
C TYR A 110 -13.47 1.98 10.32
N ALA A 111 -12.38 1.66 10.99
CA ALA A 111 -11.51 0.54 10.63
C ALA A 111 -12.20 -0.83 10.87
N ASN A 112 -13.15 -0.91 11.79
CA ASN A 112 -13.92 -2.13 12.09
C ASN A 112 -15.15 -2.31 11.17
N ARG A 113 -15.40 -1.41 10.20
CA ARG A 113 -16.46 -1.64 9.23
C ARG A 113 -16.18 -2.90 8.41
N PRO A 114 -17.22 -3.64 7.96
CA PRO A 114 -17.05 -4.95 7.35
C PRO A 114 -16.07 -4.97 6.17
N VAL A 115 -16.12 -3.96 5.28
CA VAL A 115 -15.22 -3.85 4.14
C VAL A 115 -13.77 -3.66 4.57
N MET A 116 -13.52 -2.84 5.59
CA MET A 116 -12.17 -2.56 6.10
C MET A 116 -11.60 -3.77 6.82
N SER A 117 -12.39 -4.43 7.66
CA SER A 117 -12.00 -5.68 8.35
C SER A 117 -11.68 -6.78 7.34
N PHE A 118 -12.48 -6.89 6.26
CA PHE A 118 -12.19 -7.80 5.14
C PHE A 118 -10.87 -7.47 4.47
N LEU A 119 -10.59 -6.19 4.18
CA LEU A 119 -9.32 -5.77 3.56
C LEU A 119 -8.11 -6.15 4.41
N LEU A 120 -8.18 -5.91 5.72
CA LEU A 120 -7.10 -6.26 6.64
C LEU A 120 -6.86 -7.78 6.68
N ALA A 121 -7.93 -8.58 6.76
CA ALA A 121 -7.83 -10.03 6.79
C ALA A 121 -7.38 -10.61 5.44
N ALA A 122 -7.98 -10.17 4.32
CA ALA A 122 -7.64 -10.66 2.99
C ALA A 122 -6.21 -10.30 2.60
N SER A 123 -5.74 -9.08 2.91
CA SER A 123 -4.36 -8.68 2.66
C SER A 123 -3.36 -9.50 3.48
N ALA A 124 -3.66 -9.78 4.75
CA ALA A 124 -2.83 -10.65 5.58
C ALA A 124 -2.75 -12.07 5.01
N PHE A 125 -3.90 -12.61 4.58
CA PHE A 125 -3.97 -13.93 3.95
C PHE A 125 -3.16 -14.00 2.64
N ILE A 126 -3.36 -13.03 1.73
CA ILE A 126 -2.62 -12.96 0.46
C ILE A 126 -1.13 -12.83 0.71
N TRP A 127 -0.73 -11.95 1.64
CA TRP A 127 0.68 -11.78 1.98
C TRP A 127 1.30 -13.06 2.52
N ALA A 128 0.63 -13.74 3.45
CA ALA A 128 1.09 -15.01 4.01
C ALA A 128 1.17 -16.10 2.93
N LEU A 129 0.15 -16.22 2.08
CA LEU A 129 0.11 -17.18 0.98
C LEU A 129 1.29 -16.96 0.02
N PHE A 130 1.53 -15.71 -0.40
CA PHE A 130 2.60 -15.38 -1.33
C PHE A 130 3.98 -15.52 -0.68
N ALA A 131 4.12 -15.22 0.60
CA ALA A 131 5.36 -15.45 1.34
C ALA A 131 5.72 -16.93 1.45
N VAL A 132 4.73 -17.82 1.53
CA VAL A 132 4.91 -19.29 1.56
C VAL A 132 5.16 -19.84 0.17
N LEU A 133 4.29 -19.52 -0.78
CA LEU A 133 4.36 -20.06 -2.15
C LEU A 133 5.49 -19.43 -2.98
N LYS A 134 5.89 -18.21 -2.65
CA LYS A 134 6.91 -17.42 -3.36
C LYS A 134 6.70 -17.45 -4.88
N PRO A 135 5.51 -17.07 -5.38
CA PRO A 135 5.28 -17.07 -6.82
C PRO A 135 6.32 -16.19 -7.52
N MET A 136 6.79 -16.66 -8.66
CA MET A 136 7.78 -15.99 -9.48
C MET A 136 7.12 -15.49 -10.76
N PHE A 137 7.76 -14.58 -11.46
CA PHE A 137 7.37 -14.19 -12.80
C PHE A 137 7.50 -15.37 -13.76
N VAL A 138 6.47 -15.67 -14.52
CA VAL A 138 6.42 -16.82 -15.44
C VAL A 138 6.25 -16.37 -16.89
N GLN A 139 5.67 -15.19 -17.11
CA GLN A 139 5.36 -14.72 -18.44
C GLN A 139 6.52 -13.94 -19.05
N TRP A 140 6.64 -14.00 -20.38
CA TRP A 140 7.71 -13.34 -21.11
C TRP A 140 7.75 -11.83 -20.87
N ASP A 141 6.61 -11.16 -20.83
CA ASP A 141 6.50 -9.73 -20.55
C ASP A 141 6.95 -9.37 -19.13
N GLU A 142 6.78 -10.29 -18.16
CA GLU A 142 7.23 -10.10 -16.79
C GLU A 142 8.75 -10.04 -16.70
N PHE A 143 9.45 -10.91 -17.45
CA PHE A 143 10.90 -10.94 -17.45
C PHE A 143 11.54 -9.84 -18.28
N THR A 144 10.95 -9.51 -19.43
CA THR A 144 11.57 -8.62 -20.41
C THR A 144 11.26 -7.16 -20.21
N PHE A 145 10.06 -6.84 -19.69
CA PHE A 145 9.60 -5.45 -19.63
C PHE A 145 9.31 -4.99 -18.19
N TRP A 146 8.07 -5.19 -17.74
CA TRP A 146 7.62 -4.51 -16.56
C TRP A 146 8.22 -5.08 -15.25
N GLY A 147 8.42 -6.37 -15.14
CA GLY A 147 9.04 -6.99 -13.96
C GLY A 147 10.49 -6.57 -13.79
N THR A 148 11.26 -6.54 -14.89
CA THR A 148 12.63 -6.01 -14.90
C THR A 148 12.65 -4.54 -14.50
N ALA A 149 11.72 -3.72 -15.02
CA ALA A 149 11.62 -2.31 -14.67
C ALA A 149 11.27 -2.12 -13.18
N CYS A 150 10.32 -2.89 -12.63
CA CYS A 150 10.01 -2.89 -11.20
C CYS A 150 11.24 -3.23 -10.36
N LYS A 151 11.98 -4.27 -10.73
CA LYS A 151 13.21 -4.68 -10.05
C LYS A 151 14.24 -3.55 -10.02
N MET A 152 14.48 -2.93 -11.18
CA MET A 152 15.45 -1.84 -11.31
C MET A 152 15.06 -0.64 -10.43
N VAL A 153 13.79 -0.20 -10.49
CA VAL A 153 13.31 0.91 -9.68
C VAL A 153 13.46 0.62 -8.19
N CYS A 154 13.10 -0.60 -7.75
CA CYS A 154 13.23 -0.99 -6.35
C CYS A 154 14.68 -1.11 -5.88
N GLN A 155 15.58 -1.61 -6.70
CA GLN A 155 16.99 -1.80 -6.33
C GLN A 155 17.80 -0.52 -6.38
N GLN A 156 17.52 0.35 -7.36
CA GLN A 156 18.30 1.56 -7.60
C GLN A 156 17.71 2.80 -6.91
N ASN A 157 16.46 2.72 -6.44
CA ASN A 157 15.74 3.85 -5.87
C ASN A 157 15.62 5.04 -6.84
N MET A 158 15.47 4.77 -8.12
CA MET A 158 15.36 5.75 -9.21
C MET A 158 14.22 5.34 -10.14
N LEU A 159 13.57 6.31 -10.77
CA LEU A 159 12.69 5.98 -11.89
C LEU A 159 13.52 5.35 -13.02
N TYR A 160 12.96 4.33 -13.65
CA TYR A 160 13.66 3.60 -14.69
C TYR A 160 14.17 4.46 -15.86
N PRO A 161 13.59 5.64 -16.22
CA PRO A 161 14.19 6.51 -17.25
C PRO A 161 15.58 7.03 -16.89
N GLY A 162 15.87 7.19 -15.60
CA GLY A 162 17.18 7.59 -15.08
C GLY A 162 18.10 6.41 -14.73
N ALA A 163 17.57 5.19 -14.65
CA ALA A 163 18.35 4.01 -14.31
C ALA A 163 19.13 3.49 -15.54
N PRO A 164 20.38 3.06 -15.39
CA PRO A 164 21.09 2.37 -16.45
C PRO A 164 20.40 1.06 -16.77
N GLY A 165 20.15 0.76 -18.05
CA GLY A 165 19.57 -0.53 -18.45
C GLY A 165 18.63 -0.46 -19.65
N ASN A 166 17.67 -1.36 -19.68
CA ASN A 166 16.84 -1.68 -20.83
C ASN A 166 16.06 -0.47 -21.37
N LEU A 167 16.35 -0.07 -22.61
CA LEU A 167 15.71 1.03 -23.31
C LEU A 167 14.21 0.80 -23.54
N ALA A 168 13.79 -0.44 -23.73
CA ALA A 168 12.39 -0.79 -23.96
C ALA A 168 11.49 -0.41 -22.77
N ALA A 169 11.99 -0.56 -21.55
CA ALA A 169 11.24 -0.17 -20.35
C ALA A 169 10.97 1.34 -20.25
N ARG A 170 11.75 2.18 -20.92
CA ARG A 170 11.61 3.66 -20.91
C ARG A 170 10.34 4.16 -21.58
N ALA A 171 9.68 3.35 -22.37
CA ALA A 171 8.43 3.71 -23.05
C ALA A 171 7.18 3.55 -22.19
N TYR A 172 7.28 2.88 -21.03
CA TYR A 172 6.13 2.60 -20.18
C TYR A 172 5.94 3.65 -19.09
N LEU A 173 4.66 3.93 -18.78
CA LEU A 173 4.32 4.77 -17.65
C LEU A 173 4.75 4.08 -16.32
N PRO A 174 5.40 4.82 -15.40
CA PRO A 174 6.00 4.22 -14.20
C PRO A 174 5.00 3.81 -13.10
N GLY A 175 3.68 3.87 -13.35
CA GLY A 175 2.65 3.60 -12.35
C GLY A 175 2.80 2.24 -11.67
N MET A 176 2.93 1.16 -12.44
CA MET A 176 3.10 -0.20 -11.93
C MET A 176 4.39 -0.35 -11.11
N MET A 177 5.50 0.23 -11.59
CA MET A 177 6.79 0.21 -10.91
C MET A 177 6.71 0.94 -9.57
N LEU A 178 6.00 2.07 -9.51
CA LEU A 178 5.84 2.86 -8.30
C LEU A 178 4.91 2.20 -7.29
N VAL A 179 3.85 1.51 -7.75
CA VAL A 179 3.04 0.65 -6.86
C VAL A 179 3.90 -0.44 -6.26
N SER A 180 4.69 -1.15 -7.06
CA SER A 180 5.61 -2.16 -6.55
C SER A 180 6.62 -1.56 -5.56
N TYR A 181 7.22 -0.42 -5.89
CA TYR A 181 8.17 0.29 -5.03
C TYR A 181 7.55 0.70 -3.69
N LEU A 182 6.31 1.18 -3.68
CA LEU A 182 5.59 1.57 -2.46
C LEU A 182 5.63 0.47 -1.40
N PHE A 183 5.49 -0.79 -1.81
CA PHE A 183 5.40 -1.95 -0.92
C PHE A 183 6.75 -2.63 -0.63
N GLN A 184 7.81 -2.36 -1.39
CA GLN A 184 9.10 -3.03 -1.22
C GLN A 184 10.34 -2.13 -1.40
N PRO A 185 10.42 -1.00 -0.71
CA PRO A 185 11.51 -0.04 -0.93
C PRO A 185 12.86 -0.51 -0.34
N ALA A 186 12.85 -1.49 0.54
CA ALA A 186 14.05 -1.97 1.23
C ALA A 186 14.59 -3.29 0.68
N TYR A 187 13.71 -4.12 0.13
CA TYR A 187 14.05 -5.45 -0.35
C TYR A 187 13.15 -5.85 -1.51
N TRP A 188 13.75 -6.21 -2.64
CA TRP A 188 13.04 -6.71 -3.81
C TRP A 188 12.78 -8.21 -3.72
N ALA A 189 11.56 -8.63 -3.97
CA ALA A 189 11.20 -10.00 -4.27
C ALA A 189 10.00 -10.03 -5.25
N GLU A 190 10.02 -10.94 -6.22
CA GLU A 190 8.96 -11.04 -7.25
C GLU A 190 7.58 -11.26 -6.62
N TRP A 191 7.48 -12.15 -5.64
CA TRP A 191 6.24 -12.41 -4.94
C TRP A 191 5.66 -11.18 -4.21
N GLN A 192 6.51 -10.27 -3.72
CA GLN A 192 6.03 -9.01 -3.12
C GLN A 192 5.49 -8.05 -4.17
N CYS A 193 6.08 -8.06 -5.37
CA CYS A 193 5.56 -7.30 -6.49
C CYS A 193 4.15 -7.79 -6.88
N LEU A 194 3.97 -9.11 -6.98
CA LEU A 194 2.67 -9.71 -7.25
C LEU A 194 1.66 -9.44 -6.13
N ALA A 195 2.10 -9.49 -4.86
CA ALA A 195 1.25 -9.11 -3.72
C ALA A 195 0.84 -7.64 -3.76
N ALA A 196 1.72 -6.73 -4.18
CA ALA A 196 1.40 -5.31 -4.35
C ALA A 196 0.25 -5.10 -5.36
N TYR A 197 0.25 -5.85 -6.45
CA TYR A 197 -0.84 -5.80 -7.43
C TYR A 197 -2.13 -6.42 -6.89
N ALA A 198 -2.04 -7.51 -6.14
CA ALA A 198 -3.21 -8.07 -5.45
C ALA A 198 -3.81 -7.06 -4.46
N PHE A 199 -2.99 -6.25 -3.78
CA PHE A 199 -3.48 -5.17 -2.92
C PHE A 199 -4.17 -4.04 -3.71
N LEU A 200 -3.70 -3.73 -4.90
CA LEU A 200 -4.38 -2.78 -5.79
C LEU A 200 -5.79 -3.30 -6.16
N PHE A 201 -5.92 -4.60 -6.49
CA PHE A 201 -7.22 -5.23 -6.73
C PHE A 201 -8.12 -5.21 -5.48
N LEU A 202 -7.57 -5.50 -4.31
CA LEU A 202 -8.33 -5.39 -3.05
C LEU A 202 -8.83 -3.97 -2.80
N ALA A 203 -8.02 -2.95 -3.09
CA ALA A 203 -8.42 -1.55 -2.96
C ALA A 203 -9.55 -1.18 -3.94
N ALA A 204 -9.49 -1.66 -5.18
CA ALA A 204 -10.56 -1.50 -6.16
C ALA A 204 -11.84 -2.22 -5.72
N PHE A 205 -11.72 -3.46 -5.22
CA PHE A 205 -12.84 -4.21 -4.65
C PHE A 205 -13.49 -3.46 -3.50
N ALA A 206 -12.71 -2.89 -2.57
CA ALA A 206 -13.23 -2.14 -1.45
C ALA A 206 -14.04 -0.92 -1.91
N ALA A 207 -13.54 -0.20 -2.92
CA ALA A 207 -14.24 0.94 -3.49
C ALA A 207 -15.59 0.50 -4.08
N CYS A 208 -15.63 -0.59 -4.85
CA CYS A 208 -16.86 -1.14 -5.41
C CYS A 208 -17.84 -1.61 -4.32
N ALA A 209 -17.35 -2.35 -3.31
CA ALA A 209 -18.16 -2.88 -2.22
C ALA A 209 -18.73 -1.78 -1.30
N SER A 210 -18.10 -0.61 -1.28
CA SER A 210 -18.51 0.54 -0.48
C SER A 210 -19.50 1.46 -1.19
N LEU A 211 -19.84 1.19 -2.43
CA LEU A 211 -20.86 1.95 -3.16
C LEU A 211 -22.25 1.72 -2.55
N PRO A 212 -23.14 2.72 -2.57
CA PRO A 212 -24.51 2.56 -2.11
C PRO A 212 -25.21 1.41 -2.83
N LYS A 213 -26.09 0.69 -2.12
CA LYS A 213 -26.83 -0.48 -2.65
C LYS A 213 -27.54 -0.23 -4.00
N ARG A 214 -27.90 1.01 -4.30
CA ARG A 214 -28.49 1.42 -5.59
C ARG A 214 -27.57 1.14 -6.79
N HIS A 215 -26.24 1.07 -6.55
CA HIS A 215 -25.23 0.86 -7.60
C HIS A 215 -24.61 -0.54 -7.55
N TRP A 216 -25.23 -1.46 -6.83
CA TRP A 216 -24.73 -2.81 -6.60
C TRP A 216 -24.45 -3.59 -7.90
N ALA A 217 -25.34 -3.43 -8.93
CA ALA A 217 -25.11 -4.06 -10.22
C ALA A 217 -23.82 -3.55 -10.90
N ILE A 218 -23.55 -2.25 -10.79
CA ILE A 218 -22.31 -1.64 -11.30
C ILE A 218 -21.10 -2.18 -10.53
N SER A 219 -21.21 -2.29 -9.19
CA SER A 219 -20.15 -2.85 -8.34
C SER A 219 -19.83 -4.30 -8.72
N PHE A 220 -20.85 -5.11 -9.01
CA PHE A 220 -20.67 -6.50 -9.46
C PHE A 220 -20.03 -6.60 -10.84
N VAL A 221 -20.42 -5.75 -11.78
CA VAL A 221 -19.81 -5.70 -13.12
C VAL A 221 -18.34 -5.26 -13.03
N LEU A 222 -18.04 -4.22 -12.24
CA LEU A 222 -16.67 -3.75 -12.03
C LEU A 222 -15.82 -4.79 -11.31
N LEU A 223 -16.40 -5.49 -10.33
CA LEU A 223 -15.73 -6.60 -9.64
C LEU A 223 -15.45 -7.76 -10.58
N GLY A 224 -16.45 -8.17 -11.34
CA GLY A 224 -16.31 -9.21 -12.36
C GLY A 224 -15.22 -8.83 -13.37
N ALA A 225 -15.22 -7.60 -13.86
CA ALA A 225 -14.19 -7.10 -14.74
C ALA A 225 -12.80 -7.12 -14.06
N ALA A 226 -12.70 -6.65 -12.82
CA ALA A 226 -11.43 -6.63 -12.09
C ALA A 226 -10.86 -8.02 -11.80
N VAL A 227 -11.73 -9.02 -11.58
CA VAL A 227 -11.33 -10.42 -11.38
C VAL A 227 -10.99 -11.10 -12.71
N LEU A 228 -11.72 -10.80 -13.78
CA LEU A 228 -11.54 -11.45 -15.08
C LEU A 228 -10.44 -10.81 -15.94
N LEU A 229 -10.21 -9.49 -15.82
CA LEU A 229 -9.17 -8.81 -16.59
C LEU A 229 -7.78 -9.47 -16.51
N PRO A 230 -7.28 -9.94 -15.35
CA PRO A 230 -6.01 -10.65 -15.31
C PRO A 230 -5.97 -11.92 -16.17
N PHE A 231 -7.11 -12.61 -16.33
CA PHE A 231 -7.17 -13.84 -17.13
C PHE A 231 -7.25 -13.58 -18.64
N PHE A 232 -7.56 -12.37 -19.06
CA PHE A 232 -7.57 -11.99 -20.49
C PHE A 232 -6.24 -11.41 -20.96
N PHE A 233 -5.35 -11.04 -20.03
CA PHE A 233 -4.03 -10.49 -20.32
C PHE A 233 -2.90 -11.45 -19.94
N THR A 234 -3.22 -12.67 -19.58
CA THR A 234 -2.31 -13.81 -19.41
C THR A 234 -2.37 -14.73 -20.61
#